data_bbec6e40089f4aa941bf37be2dc3071f
#
_entry.id   bbec6e40089f4aa941bf37be2dc3071f
#
_cell.length_a   1.000
_cell.length_b   1.000
_cell.length_c   1.000
_cell.angle_alpha   90.00
_cell.angle_beta   90.00
_cell.angle_gamma   90.00
#
_symmetry.space_group_name_H-M   'P 1'
#
loop_
_entity.id
_entity.type
_entity.pdbx_description
1 polymer ?
#
loop_
_entity_poly.entity_id
_entity_poly.type
_entity_poly.pdbx_seq_one_letter_code
_entity_poly.pdbx_strand_id
1 'polypeptide(L)'
;MGRRKLKNPDELVKPGPSATMAERLRYLVDLTRKTQVEFGKLINVDPSNMSKILSGNYPITDAMVNRVVVNLGVSKDWLTNGTDVPYPKSATAGAPLVPEVDTGPVAVHDRNAVGAPVYDIDATAGCVPLSLMFTNEHIIGRLDLPGLDRTQPIVRVSGDSMEPKIRDGGYIAIRQLSRDGFIYWGKVYLVITEDYRMVKIVRKHTNPGMVILHSINPEYDDMEIERNQIQALFLVNGVFNYEIL
;
A
#
# COMPACT_ATOMS: atom_id res chain seq x y z
N MET A 1 -10.38 -14.65 -29.70
CA MET A 1 -9.36 -14.53 -28.65
C MET A 1 -10.07 -14.62 -27.30
N GLY A 2 -9.91 -15.74 -26.59
CA GLY A 2 -10.62 -15.99 -25.33
C GLY A 2 -10.12 -15.10 -24.22
N ARG A 3 -11.02 -14.38 -23.54
CA ARG A 3 -10.74 -13.67 -22.30
C ARG A 3 -10.29 -14.70 -21.25
N ARG A 4 -9.03 -14.63 -20.82
CA ARG A 4 -8.50 -15.44 -19.73
C ARG A 4 -9.33 -15.12 -18.47
N LYS A 5 -10.01 -16.13 -17.87
CA LYS A 5 -10.69 -15.96 -16.58
C LYS A 5 -9.63 -15.59 -15.54
N LEU A 6 -9.85 -14.45 -14.88
CA LEU A 6 -9.04 -14.04 -13.73
C LEU A 6 -9.19 -15.11 -12.63
N LYS A 7 -8.09 -15.63 -12.15
CA LYS A 7 -8.06 -16.59 -11.03
C LYS A 7 -8.41 -15.87 -9.72
N ASN A 8 -9.04 -16.60 -8.79
CA ASN A 8 -9.28 -16.07 -7.44
C ASN A 8 -7.92 -15.89 -6.73
N PRO A 9 -7.65 -14.77 -6.03
CA PRO A 9 -6.38 -14.56 -5.33
C PRO A 9 -6.00 -15.68 -4.37
N ASP A 10 -7.01 -16.29 -3.72
CA ASP A 10 -6.83 -17.41 -2.79
C ASP A 10 -6.39 -18.71 -3.47
N GLU A 11 -6.49 -18.78 -4.82
CA GLU A 11 -6.06 -19.91 -5.64
C GLU A 11 -4.69 -19.66 -6.31
N LEU A 12 -4.09 -18.47 -6.12
CA LEU A 12 -2.81 -18.12 -6.72
C LEU A 12 -1.66 -18.78 -5.96
N VAL A 13 -1.03 -19.75 -6.60
CA VAL A 13 0.18 -20.37 -6.05
C VAL A 13 1.36 -19.41 -6.22
N LYS A 14 1.95 -19.00 -5.09
CA LYS A 14 3.13 -18.15 -5.06
C LYS A 14 4.31 -18.88 -5.75
N PRO A 15 5.03 -18.22 -6.67
CA PRO A 15 6.20 -18.80 -7.32
C PRO A 15 7.28 -19.14 -6.29
N GLY A 16 7.85 -20.33 -6.40
CA GLY A 16 8.96 -20.76 -5.56
C GLY A 16 10.29 -20.09 -5.93
N PRO A 17 11.36 -20.34 -5.15
CA PRO A 17 12.68 -19.75 -5.40
C PRO A 17 13.26 -20.07 -6.79
N SER A 18 12.93 -21.24 -7.33
CA SER A 18 13.38 -21.70 -8.65
C SER A 18 12.56 -21.17 -9.83
N ALA A 19 11.49 -20.42 -9.57
CA ALA A 19 10.69 -19.85 -10.64
C ALA A 19 11.48 -18.78 -11.43
N THR A 20 11.18 -18.66 -12.71
CA THR A 20 11.77 -17.65 -13.57
C THR A 20 11.21 -16.26 -13.26
N MET A 21 11.94 -15.21 -13.65
CA MET A 21 11.46 -13.81 -13.51
C MET A 21 10.14 -13.59 -14.28
N ALA A 22 9.96 -14.24 -15.44
CA ALA A 22 8.72 -14.17 -16.21
C ALA A 22 7.52 -14.79 -15.46
N GLU A 23 7.74 -15.90 -14.74
CA GLU A 23 6.73 -16.54 -13.91
C GLU A 23 6.36 -15.66 -12.71
N ARG A 24 7.34 -15.00 -12.08
CA ARG A 24 7.09 -14.04 -11.01
C ARG A 24 6.32 -12.81 -11.52
N LEU A 25 6.66 -12.27 -12.69
CA LEU A 25 5.88 -11.21 -13.32
C LEU A 25 4.45 -11.64 -13.63
N ARG A 26 4.26 -12.87 -14.13
CA ARG A 26 2.93 -13.42 -14.40
C ARG A 26 2.09 -13.52 -13.11
N TYR A 27 2.72 -13.96 -12.02
CA TYR A 27 2.10 -13.95 -10.70
C TYR A 27 1.66 -12.55 -10.27
N LEU A 28 2.50 -11.52 -10.49
CA LEU A 28 2.14 -10.13 -10.18
C LEU A 28 0.98 -9.60 -11.03
N VAL A 29 0.92 -9.96 -12.32
CA VAL A 29 -0.21 -9.61 -13.19
C VAL A 29 -1.51 -10.22 -12.65
N ASP A 30 -1.48 -11.52 -12.30
CA ASP A 30 -2.65 -12.21 -11.77
C ASP A 30 -3.03 -11.65 -10.38
N LEU A 31 -2.06 -11.30 -9.55
CA LEU A 31 -2.24 -10.75 -8.21
C LEU A 31 -2.86 -9.34 -8.24
N THR A 32 -2.39 -8.48 -9.15
CA THR A 32 -2.92 -7.12 -9.32
C THR A 32 -4.28 -7.06 -10.00
N ARG A 33 -4.79 -8.19 -10.50
CA ARG A 33 -6.04 -8.30 -11.26
C ARG A 33 -6.11 -7.39 -12.49
N LYS A 34 -4.99 -6.88 -12.94
CA LYS A 34 -4.88 -6.05 -14.14
C LYS A 34 -4.79 -6.94 -15.39
N THR A 35 -5.30 -6.44 -16.47
CA THR A 35 -5.04 -7.06 -17.78
C THR A 35 -3.56 -6.89 -18.15
N GLN A 36 -3.05 -7.72 -19.05
CA GLN A 36 -1.66 -7.57 -19.53
C GLN A 36 -1.39 -6.18 -20.11
N VAL A 37 -2.41 -5.55 -20.72
CA VAL A 37 -2.32 -4.21 -21.28
C VAL A 37 -2.20 -3.16 -20.18
N GLU A 38 -3.03 -3.24 -19.15
CA GLU A 38 -3.01 -2.31 -18.01
C GLU A 38 -1.72 -2.47 -17.19
N PHE A 39 -1.28 -3.70 -16.98
CA PHE A 39 -0.01 -3.97 -16.32
C PHE A 39 1.18 -3.47 -17.15
N GLY A 40 1.16 -3.66 -18.48
CA GLY A 40 2.17 -3.12 -19.38
C GLY A 40 2.27 -1.59 -19.32
N LYS A 41 1.13 -0.88 -19.28
CA LYS A 41 1.11 0.57 -19.08
C LYS A 41 1.76 0.98 -17.76
N LEU A 42 1.47 0.26 -16.67
CA LEU A 42 2.03 0.54 -15.35
C LEU A 42 3.55 0.50 -15.33
N ILE A 43 4.16 -0.42 -16.06
CA ILE A 43 5.62 -0.58 -16.15
C ILE A 43 6.22 0.04 -17.42
N ASN A 44 5.42 0.82 -18.17
CA ASN A 44 5.78 1.47 -19.44
C ASN A 44 6.36 0.48 -20.47
N VAL A 45 5.62 -0.61 -20.70
CA VAL A 45 5.91 -1.65 -21.69
C VAL A 45 4.77 -1.75 -22.67
N ASP A 46 5.10 -1.77 -23.97
CA ASP A 46 4.11 -1.95 -25.04
C ASP A 46 3.34 -3.27 -24.88
N PRO A 47 2.02 -3.29 -25.09
CA PRO A 47 1.19 -4.49 -24.96
C PRO A 47 1.67 -5.68 -25.79
N SER A 48 2.23 -5.42 -26.98
CA SER A 48 2.77 -6.47 -27.86
C SER A 48 4.01 -7.14 -27.28
N ASN A 49 4.82 -6.39 -26.54
CA ASN A 49 5.99 -6.91 -25.86
C ASN A 49 5.63 -7.58 -24.53
N MET A 50 4.58 -7.12 -23.85
CA MET A 50 4.16 -7.67 -22.56
C MET A 50 3.84 -9.17 -22.66
N SER A 51 3.14 -9.60 -23.70
CA SER A 51 2.84 -11.02 -23.93
C SER A 51 4.11 -11.86 -24.14
N LYS A 52 5.11 -11.33 -24.85
CA LYS A 52 6.39 -12.00 -25.08
C LYS A 52 7.23 -12.08 -23.80
N ILE A 53 7.21 -11.04 -22.98
CA ILE A 53 7.89 -10.99 -21.67
C ILE A 53 7.28 -12.07 -20.75
N LEU A 54 5.96 -12.10 -20.63
CA LEU A 54 5.28 -13.08 -19.78
C LEU A 54 5.45 -14.52 -20.27
N SER A 55 5.65 -14.76 -21.57
CA SER A 55 5.97 -16.09 -22.09
C SER A 55 7.44 -16.46 -21.98
N GLY A 56 8.32 -15.55 -21.51
CA GLY A 56 9.76 -15.77 -21.41
C GLY A 56 10.53 -15.59 -22.73
N ASN A 57 9.82 -15.16 -23.80
CA ASN A 57 10.39 -15.00 -25.15
C ASN A 57 10.98 -13.61 -25.42
N TYR A 58 11.02 -12.75 -24.41
CA TYR A 58 11.61 -11.41 -24.49
C TYR A 58 12.37 -11.10 -23.19
N PRO A 59 13.58 -10.54 -23.28
CA PRO A 59 14.38 -10.28 -22.12
C PRO A 59 13.76 -9.22 -21.22
N ILE A 60 13.81 -9.46 -19.92
CA ILE A 60 13.41 -8.48 -18.90
C ILE A 60 14.65 -7.65 -18.56
N THR A 61 14.59 -6.37 -18.87
CA THR A 61 15.69 -5.43 -18.62
C THR A 61 15.66 -4.88 -17.20
N ASP A 62 16.82 -4.43 -16.68
CA ASP A 62 16.92 -3.78 -15.37
C ASP A 62 15.99 -2.56 -15.24
N ALA A 63 15.79 -1.83 -16.33
CA ALA A 63 14.86 -0.72 -16.38
C ALA A 63 13.41 -1.18 -16.14
N MET A 64 13.00 -2.32 -16.68
CA MET A 64 11.68 -2.92 -16.42
C MET A 64 11.58 -3.42 -14.98
N VAL A 65 12.61 -4.09 -14.47
CA VAL A 65 12.69 -4.53 -13.07
C VAL A 65 12.51 -3.34 -12.12
N ASN A 66 13.25 -2.27 -12.33
CA ASN A 66 13.16 -1.07 -11.50
C ASN A 66 11.76 -0.43 -11.53
N ARG A 67 11.09 -0.40 -12.70
CA ARG A 67 9.72 0.09 -12.80
C ARG A 67 8.72 -0.79 -12.07
N VAL A 68 8.87 -2.11 -12.13
CA VAL A 68 8.05 -3.05 -11.34
C VAL A 68 8.26 -2.82 -9.86
N VAL A 69 9.52 -2.68 -9.41
CA VAL A 69 9.87 -2.40 -8.01
C VAL A 69 9.26 -1.08 -7.54
N VAL A 70 9.44 0.00 -8.30
CA VAL A 70 8.95 1.33 -7.93
C VAL A 70 7.42 1.41 -7.97
N ASN A 71 6.79 0.89 -9.03
CA ASN A 71 5.35 1.05 -9.23
C ASN A 71 4.49 0.04 -8.47
N LEU A 72 5.07 -1.10 -8.07
CA LEU A 72 4.35 -2.15 -7.35
C LEU A 72 4.87 -2.38 -5.93
N GLY A 73 5.96 -1.72 -5.52
CA GLY A 73 6.57 -1.92 -4.20
C GLY A 73 7.12 -3.34 -3.99
N VAL A 74 7.46 -4.03 -5.06
CA VAL A 74 7.94 -5.43 -5.01
C VAL A 74 9.43 -5.48 -4.70
N SER A 75 9.86 -6.45 -3.89
CA SER A 75 11.29 -6.71 -3.66
C SER A 75 12.03 -6.98 -4.97
N LYS A 76 13.13 -6.25 -5.19
CA LYS A 76 14.00 -6.48 -6.33
C LYS A 76 14.60 -7.89 -6.28
N ASP A 77 15.08 -8.30 -5.10
CA ASP A 77 15.71 -9.62 -4.91
C ASP A 77 14.72 -10.77 -5.11
N TRP A 78 13.47 -10.59 -4.66
CA TRP A 78 12.43 -11.57 -4.97
C TRP A 78 12.15 -11.62 -6.48
N LEU A 79 12.03 -10.48 -7.14
CA LEU A 79 11.70 -10.44 -8.57
C LEU A 79 12.82 -11.06 -9.43
N THR A 80 14.09 -10.75 -9.11
CA THR A 80 15.25 -11.18 -9.90
C THR A 80 15.74 -12.58 -9.51
N ASN A 81 15.94 -12.83 -8.22
CA ASN A 81 16.63 -14.00 -7.72
C ASN A 81 15.69 -15.03 -7.09
N GLY A 82 14.44 -14.65 -6.77
CA GLY A 82 13.48 -15.49 -6.06
C GLY A 82 13.76 -15.64 -4.57
N THR A 83 14.72 -14.90 -4.07
CA THR A 83 15.01 -14.81 -2.65
C THR A 83 14.04 -13.84 -2.01
N ASP A 84 13.72 -14.06 -0.72
CA ASP A 84 12.79 -13.21 0.00
C ASP A 84 11.31 -13.41 -0.41
N VAL A 85 10.47 -12.46 -0.07
CA VAL A 85 9.04 -12.43 -0.39
C VAL A 85 8.74 -11.29 -1.37
N PRO A 86 7.69 -11.37 -2.20
CA PRO A 86 7.38 -10.31 -3.18
C PRO A 86 7.28 -8.93 -2.56
N TYR A 87 6.75 -8.86 -1.34
CA TYR A 87 6.65 -7.65 -0.53
C TYR A 87 7.39 -7.91 0.79
N PRO A 88 8.70 -7.65 0.86
CA PRO A 88 9.46 -7.80 2.10
C PRO A 88 8.99 -6.77 3.11
N LYS A 89 8.98 -7.15 4.36
CA LYS A 89 8.92 -6.18 5.46
C LYS A 89 10.12 -5.26 5.29
N SER A 90 9.90 -3.95 5.20
CA SER A 90 10.93 -2.96 4.89
C SER A 90 12.23 -3.23 5.65
N ALA A 91 13.22 -3.73 4.94
CA ALA A 91 14.58 -3.63 5.39
C ALA A 91 15.04 -2.21 5.02
N THR A 92 15.25 -1.40 6.01
CA THR A 92 15.76 -0.04 5.91
C THR A 92 17.06 -0.07 5.12
N ALA A 93 17.03 0.36 3.86
CA ALA A 93 18.22 0.51 3.05
C ALA A 93 18.97 1.77 3.54
N GLY A 94 20.13 1.54 4.15
CA GLY A 94 21.18 2.55 4.26
C GLY A 94 21.08 3.53 5.42
N ALA A 95 21.07 3.03 6.67
CA ALA A 95 21.51 3.84 7.81
C ALA A 95 23.01 3.62 8.07
N PRO A 96 23.80 4.68 8.37
CA PRO A 96 25.19 4.53 8.76
C PRO A 96 25.25 3.76 10.10
N LEU A 97 26.28 2.92 10.23
CA LEU A 97 26.60 2.16 11.43
C LEU A 97 26.69 3.09 12.66
N VAL A 98 25.62 3.10 13.45
CA VAL A 98 25.67 3.61 14.83
C VAL A 98 25.90 2.39 15.72
N PRO A 99 26.76 2.46 16.76
CA PRO A 99 27.05 1.30 17.59
C PRO A 99 25.78 0.80 18.27
N GLU A 100 25.63 -0.54 18.29
CA GLU A 100 24.54 -1.24 18.98
C GLU A 100 24.39 -0.73 20.41
N VAL A 101 23.33 0.00 20.65
CA VAL A 101 22.76 0.13 21.99
C VAL A 101 21.82 -1.05 22.15
N ASP A 102 22.12 -1.92 23.09
CA ASP A 102 21.28 -3.05 23.49
C ASP A 102 19.88 -2.54 23.86
N THR A 103 18.99 -2.48 22.87
CA THR A 103 17.58 -2.26 23.10
C THR A 103 16.96 -3.63 23.30
N GLY A 104 16.58 -3.89 24.54
CA GLY A 104 15.94 -5.11 25.02
C GLY A 104 14.89 -5.74 24.10
N PRO A 105 14.30 -6.87 24.45
CA PRO A 105 13.86 -7.93 23.56
C PRO A 105 12.94 -7.45 22.45
N VAL A 106 13.39 -7.66 21.22
CA VAL A 106 12.56 -7.57 20.00
C VAL A 106 11.30 -8.39 20.25
N ALA A 107 10.14 -7.74 20.19
CA ALA A 107 8.85 -8.37 20.43
C ALA A 107 8.68 -9.55 19.47
N VAL A 108 8.74 -10.74 20.00
CA VAL A 108 8.34 -11.97 19.33
C VAL A 108 6.87 -11.77 18.90
N HIS A 109 6.57 -11.99 17.62
CA HIS A 109 5.20 -11.90 17.10
C HIS A 109 4.34 -12.97 17.77
N ASP A 110 3.84 -12.66 18.95
CA ASP A 110 2.85 -13.49 19.61
C ASP A 110 1.52 -13.34 18.85
N ARG A 111 1.09 -14.42 18.18
CA ARG A 111 -0.20 -14.48 17.49
C ARG A 111 -1.38 -14.27 18.46
N ASN A 112 -1.13 -14.37 19.76
CA ASN A 112 -2.11 -14.14 20.84
C ASN A 112 -2.00 -12.71 21.42
N ALA A 113 -1.14 -11.83 20.90
CA ALA A 113 -1.00 -10.49 21.41
C ALA A 113 -2.32 -9.71 21.26
N VAL A 114 -2.78 -9.12 22.36
CA VAL A 114 -4.00 -8.32 22.44
C VAL A 114 -3.72 -6.92 21.91
N GLY A 115 -4.63 -6.37 21.12
CA GLY A 115 -4.57 -4.98 20.63
C GLY A 115 -4.84 -4.82 19.14
N ALA A 116 -4.99 -3.59 18.72
CA ALA A 116 -5.18 -3.19 17.33
C ALA A 116 -3.92 -3.52 16.49
N PRO A 117 -4.06 -4.19 15.34
CA PRO A 117 -2.90 -4.58 14.53
C PRO A 117 -2.23 -3.35 13.90
N VAL A 118 -0.92 -3.25 14.08
CA VAL A 118 -0.07 -2.25 13.42
C VAL A 118 0.55 -2.90 12.19
N TYR A 119 0.28 -2.32 11.04
CA TYR A 119 0.75 -2.83 9.75
C TYR A 119 1.98 -2.04 9.29
N ASP A 120 2.98 -2.77 8.78
CA ASP A 120 4.13 -2.19 8.08
C ASP A 120 3.70 -1.79 6.65
N ILE A 121 2.82 -0.84 6.59
CA ILE A 121 2.28 -0.29 5.35
C ILE A 121 2.32 1.23 5.48
N ASP A 122 2.99 1.86 4.54
CA ASP A 122 2.85 3.28 4.36
C ASP A 122 1.50 3.55 3.68
N ALA A 123 0.62 4.22 4.40
CA ALA A 123 -0.72 4.53 3.92
C ALA A 123 -0.70 5.43 2.68
N THR A 124 0.40 6.15 2.46
CA THR A 124 0.56 7.16 1.40
C THR A 124 1.51 6.72 0.30
N ALA A 125 2.32 5.69 0.54
CA ALA A 125 3.29 5.18 -0.43
C ALA A 125 2.82 3.88 -1.09
N GLY A 126 3.05 3.79 -2.39
CA GLY A 126 3.00 2.55 -3.15
C GLY A 126 1.61 2.11 -3.65
N CYS A 127 1.63 1.18 -4.60
CA CYS A 127 0.46 0.61 -5.27
C CYS A 127 0.15 -0.81 -4.80
N VAL A 128 0.30 -1.11 -3.48
CA VAL A 128 -0.15 -2.41 -2.96
C VAL A 128 -1.67 -2.50 -3.14
N PRO A 129 -2.20 -3.52 -3.81
CA PRO A 129 -3.64 -3.69 -3.92
C PRO A 129 -4.33 -3.65 -2.55
N LEU A 130 -5.49 -2.99 -2.48
CA LEU A 130 -6.24 -2.84 -1.23
C LEU A 130 -6.49 -4.18 -0.52
N SER A 131 -6.73 -5.23 -1.30
CA SER A 131 -6.95 -6.60 -0.81
C SER A 131 -5.73 -7.23 -0.10
N LEU A 132 -4.53 -6.69 -0.34
CA LEU A 132 -3.29 -7.17 0.24
C LEU A 132 -2.75 -6.28 1.36
N MET A 133 -3.33 -5.08 1.53
CA MET A 133 -2.84 -4.12 2.53
C MET A 133 -2.96 -4.67 3.95
N PHE A 134 -4.04 -5.38 4.27
CA PHE A 134 -4.37 -5.77 5.64
C PHE A 134 -4.29 -7.29 5.85
N THR A 135 -3.22 -7.91 5.36
CA THR A 135 -2.94 -9.33 5.61
C THR A 135 -2.12 -9.51 6.88
N ASN A 136 -2.25 -10.65 7.53
CA ASN A 136 -1.51 -10.95 8.77
C ASN A 136 0.01 -10.92 8.59
N GLU A 137 0.50 -11.07 7.36
CA GLU A 137 1.93 -11.04 7.02
C GLU A 137 2.55 -9.65 7.21
N HIS A 138 1.74 -8.60 7.13
CA HIS A 138 2.16 -7.21 7.28
C HIS A 138 2.04 -6.67 8.71
N ILE A 139 1.57 -7.48 9.66
CA ILE A 139 1.47 -7.05 11.06
C ILE A 139 2.84 -7.04 11.70
N ILE A 140 3.32 -5.86 12.09
CA ILE A 140 4.60 -5.65 12.80
C ILE A 140 4.46 -5.54 14.31
N GLY A 141 3.23 -5.37 14.79
CA GLY A 141 2.95 -5.25 16.22
C GLY A 141 1.47 -5.06 16.50
N ARG A 142 1.14 -4.86 17.76
CA ARG A 142 -0.21 -4.55 18.20
C ARG A 142 -0.18 -3.42 19.23
N LEU A 143 -1.16 -2.54 19.16
CA LEU A 143 -1.31 -1.43 20.10
C LEU A 143 -2.59 -1.61 20.90
N ASP A 144 -2.47 -1.69 22.22
CA ASP A 144 -3.60 -1.78 23.13
C ASP A 144 -3.69 -0.49 23.97
N LEU A 145 -4.67 0.32 23.65
CA LEU A 145 -4.93 1.57 24.36
C LEU A 145 -6.40 1.64 24.76
N PRO A 146 -6.72 2.23 25.94
CA PRO A 146 -8.09 2.46 26.34
C PRO A 146 -8.87 3.25 25.28
N GLY A 147 -10.01 2.72 24.85
CA GLY A 147 -10.85 3.37 23.84
C GLY A 147 -10.46 3.11 22.37
N LEU A 148 -9.35 2.42 22.12
CA LEU A 148 -8.99 1.99 20.78
C LEU A 148 -9.70 0.67 20.46
N ASP A 149 -10.37 0.61 19.31
CA ASP A 149 -10.95 -0.63 18.82
C ASP A 149 -9.84 -1.57 18.34
N ARG A 150 -9.75 -2.73 19.00
CA ARG A 150 -8.70 -3.73 18.74
C ARG A 150 -8.76 -4.37 17.34
N THR A 151 -9.83 -4.14 16.60
CA THR A 151 -10.01 -4.64 15.24
C THR A 151 -9.57 -3.64 14.17
N GLN A 152 -9.34 -2.39 14.54
CA GLN A 152 -8.98 -1.34 13.60
C GLN A 152 -7.52 -1.47 13.14
N PRO A 153 -7.25 -1.45 11.82
CA PRO A 153 -5.89 -1.36 11.32
C PRO A 153 -5.23 -0.04 11.73
N ILE A 154 -3.98 -0.12 12.13
CA ILE A 154 -3.10 1.03 12.34
C ILE A 154 -2.04 1.00 11.24
N VAL A 155 -1.85 2.13 10.54
CA VAL A 155 -0.93 2.26 9.41
C VAL A 155 -0.06 3.50 9.56
N ARG A 156 1.14 3.46 9.00
CA ARG A 156 2.06 4.59 8.96
C ARG A 156 1.62 5.60 7.90
N VAL A 157 1.91 6.88 8.12
CA VAL A 157 1.68 7.97 7.17
C VAL A 157 3.03 8.60 6.83
N SER A 158 3.29 8.84 5.56
CA SER A 158 4.42 9.63 5.09
C SER A 158 3.92 10.92 4.43
N GLY A 159 4.71 11.99 4.60
CA GLY A 159 4.40 13.31 4.09
C GLY A 159 3.77 14.24 5.12
N ASP A 160 3.92 15.50 4.86
CA ASP A 160 3.64 16.62 5.78
C ASP A 160 2.32 17.36 5.50
N SER A 161 1.56 16.93 4.49
CA SER A 161 0.34 17.64 4.05
C SER A 161 -0.74 17.74 5.14
N MET A 162 -0.66 16.92 6.19
CA MET A 162 -1.59 16.91 7.31
C MET A 162 -0.98 17.43 8.61
N GLU A 163 0.23 17.99 8.53
CA GLU A 163 0.84 18.68 9.68
C GLU A 163 0.06 19.94 10.06
N PRO A 164 0.10 20.31 11.35
CA PRO A 164 0.77 19.65 12.48
C PRO A 164 -0.02 18.50 13.12
N LYS A 165 -1.23 18.20 12.64
CA LYS A 165 -2.13 17.22 13.26
C LYS A 165 -1.68 15.78 13.10
N ILE A 166 -1.21 15.44 11.90
CA ILE A 166 -0.59 14.15 11.60
C ILE A 166 0.78 14.47 11.05
N ARG A 167 1.82 14.07 11.79
CA ARG A 167 3.21 14.31 11.41
C ARG A 167 3.70 13.26 10.44
N ASP A 168 4.70 13.62 9.65
CA ASP A 168 5.44 12.66 8.83
C ASP A 168 5.98 11.52 9.70
N GLY A 169 5.83 10.27 9.25
CA GLY A 169 6.19 9.07 10.01
C GLY A 169 5.22 8.69 11.14
N GLY A 170 4.18 9.49 11.39
CA GLY A 170 3.13 9.18 12.37
C GLY A 170 2.27 7.99 11.95
N TYR A 171 1.43 7.54 12.88
CA TYR A 171 0.50 6.42 12.64
C TYR A 171 -0.95 6.87 12.77
N ILE A 172 -1.83 6.27 12.00
CA ILE A 172 -3.27 6.49 12.07
C ILE A 172 -4.02 5.17 12.24
N ALA A 173 -5.02 5.17 13.13
CA ALA A 173 -6.01 4.10 13.21
C ALA A 173 -7.15 4.41 12.23
N ILE A 174 -7.50 3.45 11.40
CA ILE A 174 -8.42 3.64 10.29
C ILE A 174 -9.57 2.64 10.33
N ARG A 175 -10.73 3.04 9.81
CA ARG A 175 -11.90 2.19 9.63
C ARG A 175 -12.47 2.38 8.23
N GLN A 176 -12.54 1.30 7.47
CA GLN A 176 -13.11 1.34 6.13
C GLN A 176 -14.60 1.73 6.17
N LEU A 177 -14.99 2.64 5.29
CA LEU A 177 -16.39 2.90 5.00
C LEU A 177 -16.89 1.93 3.93
N SER A 178 -18.14 1.48 4.06
CA SER A 178 -18.81 0.77 2.99
C SER A 178 -18.96 1.67 1.75
N ARG A 179 -19.02 1.10 0.54
CA ARG A 179 -19.16 1.87 -0.71
C ARG A 179 -20.36 2.82 -0.70
N ASP A 180 -21.46 2.41 -0.10
CA ASP A 180 -22.69 3.19 0.06
C ASP A 180 -22.73 3.92 1.42
N GLY A 181 -21.60 3.94 2.14
CA GLY A 181 -21.47 4.54 3.45
C GLY A 181 -21.59 6.05 3.41
N PHE A 182 -22.16 6.60 4.46
CA PHE A 182 -22.29 8.05 4.61
C PHE A 182 -20.91 8.69 4.85
N ILE A 183 -20.54 9.67 4.03
CA ILE A 183 -19.32 10.45 4.22
C ILE A 183 -19.57 11.52 5.26
N TYR A 184 -18.80 11.49 6.34
CA TYR A 184 -18.80 12.53 7.37
C TYR A 184 -17.91 13.69 6.92
N TRP A 185 -18.53 14.73 6.38
CA TRP A 185 -17.83 15.90 5.86
C TRP A 185 -16.97 16.59 6.93
N GLY A 186 -15.79 17.04 6.54
CA GLY A 186 -14.85 17.71 7.44
C GLY A 186 -14.04 16.76 8.34
N LYS A 187 -14.19 15.45 8.18
CA LYS A 187 -13.35 14.47 8.88
C LYS A 187 -12.14 14.08 8.03
N VAL A 188 -11.13 13.55 8.71
CA VAL A 188 -9.90 13.05 8.06
C VAL A 188 -10.14 11.64 7.55
N TYR A 189 -9.71 11.39 6.34
CA TYR A 189 -9.78 10.10 5.66
C TYR A 189 -8.45 9.73 5.03
N LEU A 190 -8.14 8.45 5.03
CA LEU A 190 -7.26 7.87 4.04
C LEU A 190 -8.10 7.62 2.77
N VAL A 191 -7.77 8.33 1.71
CA VAL A 191 -8.42 8.28 0.41
C VAL A 191 -7.56 7.45 -0.53
N ILE A 192 -8.16 6.43 -1.15
CA ILE A 192 -7.49 5.57 -2.13
C ILE A 192 -8.16 5.77 -3.48
N THR A 193 -7.38 6.22 -4.45
CA THR A 193 -7.75 6.31 -5.87
C THR A 193 -6.99 5.24 -6.66
N GLU A 194 -7.10 5.24 -7.98
CA GLU A 194 -6.33 4.33 -8.81
C GLU A 194 -4.83 4.61 -8.73
N ASP A 195 -4.44 5.88 -8.73
CA ASP A 195 -3.05 6.31 -8.85
C ASP A 195 -2.45 6.77 -7.53
N TYR A 196 -3.27 7.21 -6.57
CA TYR A 196 -2.81 7.89 -5.35
C TYR A 196 -3.46 7.34 -4.10
N ARG A 197 -2.68 7.41 -3.03
CA ARG A 197 -3.13 7.25 -1.65
C ARG A 197 -2.76 8.50 -0.89
N MET A 198 -3.70 9.05 -0.18
CA MET A 198 -3.46 10.30 0.55
C MET A 198 -4.35 10.40 1.78
N VAL A 199 -3.80 11.02 2.81
CA VAL A 199 -4.58 11.38 4.00
C VAL A 199 -5.02 12.83 3.83
N LYS A 200 -6.34 13.06 3.82
CA LYS A 200 -6.93 14.40 3.59
C LYS A 200 -8.21 14.58 4.41
N ILE A 201 -8.61 15.82 4.62
CA ILE A 201 -9.96 16.14 5.07
C ILE A 201 -10.89 16.11 3.85
N VAL A 202 -11.91 15.27 3.89
CA VAL A 202 -12.91 15.22 2.82
C VAL A 202 -14.01 16.25 3.09
N ARG A 203 -14.14 17.23 2.21
CA ARG A 203 -15.15 18.28 2.27
C ARG A 203 -16.20 18.09 1.17
N LYS A 204 -17.39 18.61 1.46
CA LYS A 204 -18.49 18.59 0.48
C LYS A 204 -18.20 19.61 -0.64
N HIS A 205 -18.32 19.14 -1.88
CA HIS A 205 -18.30 20.01 -3.04
C HIS A 205 -19.70 20.50 -3.40
N THR A 206 -19.82 21.64 -4.11
CA THR A 206 -21.08 22.15 -4.63
C THR A 206 -21.71 21.21 -5.65
N ASN A 207 -20.88 20.57 -6.50
CA ASN A 207 -21.30 19.48 -7.38
C ASN A 207 -21.38 18.16 -6.59
N PRO A 208 -22.55 17.49 -6.52
CA PRO A 208 -22.72 16.23 -5.78
C PRO A 208 -21.84 15.07 -6.26
N GLY A 209 -21.39 15.11 -7.53
CA GLY A 209 -20.49 14.12 -8.13
C GLY A 209 -19.04 14.27 -7.74
N MET A 210 -18.68 15.35 -7.03
CA MET A 210 -17.30 15.69 -6.67
C MET A 210 -17.11 15.77 -5.15
N VAL A 211 -15.86 15.76 -4.73
CA VAL A 211 -15.41 16.05 -3.35
C VAL A 211 -14.19 16.96 -3.39
N ILE A 212 -13.99 17.69 -2.30
CA ILE A 212 -12.78 18.48 -2.07
C ILE A 212 -11.92 17.72 -1.06
N LEU A 213 -10.66 17.48 -1.42
CA LEU A 213 -9.63 16.92 -0.57
C LEU A 213 -8.76 18.06 -0.04
N HIS A 214 -8.91 18.36 1.25
CA HIS A 214 -8.25 19.47 1.90
C HIS A 214 -7.08 19.02 2.76
N SER A 215 -5.95 19.69 2.65
CA SER A 215 -4.78 19.53 3.51
C SER A 215 -4.89 20.41 4.74
N ILE A 216 -4.30 20.00 5.88
CA ILE A 216 -4.18 20.88 7.06
C ILE A 216 -3.01 21.84 6.88
N ASN A 217 -1.91 21.36 6.30
CA ASN A 217 -0.76 22.18 5.97
C ASN A 217 -1.14 23.18 4.86
N PRO A 218 -1.06 24.50 5.13
CA PRO A 218 -1.49 25.54 4.20
C PRO A 218 -0.60 25.68 2.94
N GLU A 219 0.54 24.99 2.90
CA GLU A 219 1.39 24.95 1.71
C GLU A 219 0.81 24.07 0.58
N TYR A 220 -0.26 23.33 0.89
CA TYR A 220 -0.93 22.44 -0.05
C TYR A 220 -2.31 22.99 -0.42
N ASP A 221 -2.54 23.18 -1.71
CA ASP A 221 -3.84 23.57 -2.24
C ASP A 221 -4.89 22.45 -2.08
N ASP A 222 -6.16 22.85 -2.08
CA ASP A 222 -7.30 21.93 -2.14
C ASP A 222 -7.33 21.22 -3.50
N MET A 223 -7.63 19.93 -3.47
CA MET A 223 -7.79 19.12 -4.70
C MET A 223 -9.26 18.75 -4.87
N GLU A 224 -9.79 18.95 -6.08
CA GLU A 224 -11.14 18.53 -6.43
C GLU A 224 -11.08 17.25 -7.28
N ILE A 225 -11.76 16.19 -6.82
CA ILE A 225 -11.81 14.92 -7.54
C ILE A 225 -13.24 14.42 -7.70
N GLU A 226 -13.49 13.63 -8.72
CA GLU A 226 -14.76 12.94 -8.87
C GLU A 226 -14.91 11.81 -7.85
N ARG A 227 -16.11 11.64 -7.30
CA ARG A 227 -16.39 10.58 -6.32
C ARG A 227 -16.16 9.18 -6.87
N ASN A 228 -16.36 8.98 -8.17
CA ASN A 228 -16.13 7.71 -8.85
C ASN A 228 -14.64 7.32 -8.94
N GLN A 229 -13.72 8.29 -8.83
CA GLN A 229 -12.26 8.04 -8.76
C GLN A 229 -11.83 7.45 -7.42
N ILE A 230 -12.67 7.56 -6.39
CA ILE A 230 -12.38 7.02 -5.06
C ILE A 230 -12.69 5.51 -5.05
N GLN A 231 -11.65 4.70 -4.95
CA GLN A 231 -11.78 3.24 -4.82
C GLN A 231 -12.13 2.82 -3.40
N ALA A 232 -11.56 3.50 -2.40
CA ALA A 232 -11.87 3.24 -0.99
C ALA A 232 -11.66 4.49 -0.14
N LEU A 233 -12.47 4.59 0.93
CA LEU A 233 -12.36 5.60 1.97
C LEU A 233 -12.24 4.92 3.32
N PHE A 234 -11.22 5.31 4.09
CA PHE A 234 -11.06 4.88 5.47
C PHE A 234 -11.13 6.11 6.38
N LEU A 235 -12.09 6.12 7.29
CA LEU A 235 -12.19 7.16 8.30
C LEU A 235 -11.01 7.03 9.29
N VAL A 236 -10.29 8.11 9.52
CA VAL A 236 -9.25 8.18 10.56
C VAL A 236 -9.90 8.40 11.91
N ASN A 237 -9.80 7.43 12.80
CA ASN A 237 -10.38 7.47 14.15
C ASN A 237 -9.36 7.80 15.23
N GLY A 238 -8.07 7.53 14.99
CA GLY A 238 -6.98 7.79 15.92
C GLY A 238 -5.75 8.31 15.20
N VAL A 239 -4.96 9.12 15.88
CA VAL A 239 -3.66 9.64 15.39
C VAL A 239 -2.63 9.43 16.49
N PHE A 240 -1.49 8.87 16.14
CA PHE A 240 -0.37 8.59 17.03
C PHE A 240 0.88 9.22 16.44
N ASN A 241 1.25 10.38 16.95
CA ASN A 241 2.53 11.01 16.65
C ASN A 241 3.50 10.66 17.76
N TYR A 242 4.69 10.20 17.40
CA TYR A 242 5.76 9.99 18.38
C TYR A 242 6.98 10.81 17.95
N GLU A 243 7.75 11.23 18.93
CA GLU A 243 8.95 12.01 18.73
C GLU A 243 10.10 11.29 19.44
N ILE A 244 11.15 10.99 18.72
CA ILE A 244 12.39 10.46 19.31
C ILE A 244 13.22 11.68 19.72
N LEU A 245 13.42 11.86 21.02
CA LEU A 245 14.20 12.95 21.62
C LEU A 245 15.66 12.58 21.72
#